data_1b6c654f4749af3e1ed5d201d6f7cc0b
#
_entry.id   1b6c654f4749af3e1ed5d201d6f7cc0b
#
_cell.length_a   1.000
_cell.length_b   1.000
_cell.length_c   1.000
_cell.angle_alpha   90.00
_cell.angle_beta   90.00
_cell.angle_gamma   90.00
#
_symmetry.space_group_name_H-M   'P 1'
#
loop_
_entity.id
_entity.type
_entity.pdbx_description
1 polymer ?
#
loop_
_entity_poly.entity_id
_entity_poly.type
_entity_poly.pdbx_seq_one_letter_code
_entity_poly.pdbx_strand_id
1 'polypeptide(L)'
;MRHFVTFKKGTTLYGKVMPFTQMNRNEIQDRLVQEYSQMWDKIYTEPEASRVLHETLLCTDNFVPFGTECRDLNDKSVSVVSISDWFKKAKPEPTIQNIIQQTAYHFEEVAEMCEALGNQKTADALLEYKEKLLSLTAAECELLWKRADKTALLDALCDQVVTATGVAQYAGMNFDGALTEVNKSNWSKFDESGNPIIDSNGKILKGPNYFKPELKKFTGEK
;
A
#
# COMPACT_ATOMS: atom_id res chain seq x y z
N MET A 1 -19.63 7.24 30.69
CA MET A 1 -20.00 5.84 30.35
C MET A 1 -18.97 5.31 29.39
N ARG A 2 -18.54 4.06 29.56
CA ARG A 2 -17.59 3.42 28.65
C ARG A 2 -18.36 2.66 27.57
N HIS A 3 -17.87 2.70 26.33
CA HIS A 3 -18.41 1.92 25.22
C HIS A 3 -17.32 1.04 24.64
N PHE A 4 -17.71 -0.08 24.05
CA PHE A 4 -16.85 -1.05 23.39
C PHE A 4 -17.34 -1.32 21.99
N VAL A 5 -16.43 -1.31 21.02
CA VAL A 5 -16.71 -1.58 19.60
C VAL A 5 -16.05 -2.90 19.22
N THR A 6 -16.80 -3.74 18.54
CA THR A 6 -16.31 -4.98 17.94
C THR A 6 -16.22 -4.87 16.43
N PHE A 7 -15.45 -5.75 15.79
CA PHE A 7 -15.19 -5.75 14.37
C PHE A 7 -15.75 -7.00 13.69
N LYS A 8 -16.18 -6.86 12.44
CA LYS A 8 -16.77 -7.95 11.65
C LYS A 8 -15.80 -9.09 11.45
N LYS A 9 -16.32 -10.31 11.37
CA LYS A 9 -15.56 -11.49 10.96
C LYS A 9 -15.03 -11.27 9.52
N GLY A 10 -13.78 -11.61 9.30
CA GLY A 10 -13.09 -11.38 8.04
C GLY A 10 -12.31 -10.06 8.00
N THR A 11 -12.22 -9.32 9.09
CA THR A 11 -11.34 -8.16 9.22
C THR A 11 -10.10 -8.47 10.08
N THR A 12 -9.03 -7.69 9.92
CA THR A 12 -7.79 -7.85 10.72
C THR A 12 -7.99 -7.60 12.22
N LEU A 13 -9.05 -6.86 12.58
CA LEU A 13 -9.41 -6.59 13.98
C LEU A 13 -10.50 -7.51 14.54
N TYR A 14 -10.91 -8.55 13.82
CA TYR A 14 -11.84 -9.54 14.37
C TYR A 14 -11.27 -10.19 15.64
N GLY A 15 -12.07 -10.24 16.69
CA GLY A 15 -11.62 -10.70 18.00
C GLY A 15 -10.90 -9.64 18.85
N LYS A 16 -10.78 -8.41 18.35
CA LYS A 16 -10.30 -7.25 19.10
C LYS A 16 -11.47 -6.35 19.51
N VAL A 17 -11.24 -5.54 20.51
CA VAL A 17 -12.24 -4.61 21.07
C VAL A 17 -11.62 -3.21 21.18
N MET A 18 -12.36 -2.22 20.74
CA MET A 18 -11.92 -0.82 20.82
C MET A 18 -12.74 -0.09 21.90
N PRO A 19 -12.10 0.32 23.01
CA PRO A 19 -12.79 1.04 24.06
C PRO A 19 -12.89 2.54 23.75
N PHE A 20 -14.06 3.12 24.05
CA PHE A 20 -14.30 4.55 24.03
C PHE A 20 -14.77 5.03 25.39
N THR A 21 -14.23 6.18 25.83
CA THR A 21 -14.62 6.85 27.08
C THR A 21 -15.12 8.24 26.78
N GLN A 22 -16.08 8.75 27.56
CA GLN A 22 -16.59 10.13 27.49
C GLN A 22 -17.23 10.54 26.14
N MET A 23 -17.62 9.57 25.31
CA MET A 23 -18.33 9.80 24.06
C MET A 23 -19.69 9.11 24.07
N ASN A 24 -20.68 9.72 23.46
CA ASN A 24 -21.97 9.09 23.22
C ASN A 24 -21.92 8.15 21.99
N ARG A 25 -22.96 7.32 21.85
CA ARG A 25 -23.03 6.31 20.79
C ARG A 25 -22.99 6.91 19.36
N ASN A 26 -23.63 8.04 19.16
CA ASN A 26 -23.68 8.67 17.82
C ASN A 26 -22.31 9.25 17.43
N GLU A 27 -21.64 9.92 18.37
CA GLU A 27 -20.26 10.42 18.14
C GLU A 27 -19.29 9.28 17.82
N ILE A 28 -19.43 8.13 18.50
CA ILE A 28 -18.61 6.95 18.21
C ILE A 28 -18.94 6.42 16.81
N GLN A 29 -20.22 6.30 16.47
CA GLN A 29 -20.67 5.82 15.17
C GLN A 29 -20.15 6.70 14.03
N ASP A 30 -20.23 8.01 14.15
CA ASP A 30 -19.73 8.94 13.14
C ASP A 30 -18.22 8.77 12.90
N ARG A 31 -17.44 8.64 13.96
CA ARG A 31 -16.01 8.37 13.86
C ARG A 31 -15.70 7.01 13.24
N LEU A 32 -16.44 5.97 13.61
CA LEU A 32 -16.25 4.63 13.04
C LEU A 32 -16.57 4.58 11.55
N VAL A 33 -17.60 5.30 11.11
CA VAL A 33 -17.94 5.38 9.67
C VAL A 33 -16.83 6.08 8.89
N GLN A 34 -16.25 7.14 9.43
CA GLN A 34 -15.15 7.87 8.80
C GLN A 34 -13.87 7.03 8.71
N GLU A 35 -13.48 6.35 9.79
CA GLU A 35 -12.21 5.64 9.89
C GLU A 35 -12.28 4.20 9.37
N TYR A 36 -13.36 3.49 9.66
CA TYR A 36 -13.48 2.04 9.42
C TYR A 36 -14.58 1.68 8.43
N SER A 37 -15.29 2.67 7.86
CA SER A 37 -16.39 2.44 6.93
C SER A 37 -17.38 1.40 7.47
N GLN A 38 -17.46 0.22 6.85
CA GLN A 38 -18.38 -0.86 7.22
C GLN A 38 -17.68 -2.03 7.94
N MET A 39 -16.42 -1.91 8.34
CA MET A 39 -15.64 -3.00 8.92
C MET A 39 -15.91 -3.25 10.40
N TRP A 40 -16.49 -2.28 11.12
CA TRP A 40 -16.94 -2.48 12.49
C TRP A 40 -18.30 -3.21 12.53
N ASP A 41 -18.54 -3.94 13.64
CA ASP A 41 -19.75 -4.77 13.81
C ASP A 41 -20.78 -4.09 14.72
N LYS A 42 -20.43 -3.83 15.96
CA LYS A 42 -21.37 -3.36 16.96
C LYS A 42 -20.74 -2.47 18.02
N ILE A 43 -21.53 -1.53 18.54
CA ILE A 43 -21.19 -0.67 19.69
C ILE A 43 -21.99 -1.16 20.88
N TYR A 44 -21.29 -1.46 21.96
CA TYR A 44 -21.88 -1.89 23.24
C TYR A 44 -21.61 -0.85 24.33
N THR A 45 -22.58 -0.61 25.20
CA THR A 45 -22.30 0.01 26.50
C THR A 45 -21.57 -0.98 27.40
N GLU A 46 -20.90 -0.51 28.46
CA GLU A 46 -20.17 -1.39 29.38
C GLU A 46 -21.09 -2.50 30.00
N PRO A 47 -22.32 -2.21 30.44
CA PRO A 47 -23.24 -3.26 30.91
C PRO A 47 -23.67 -4.25 29.83
N GLU A 48 -23.84 -3.81 28.57
CA GLU A 48 -24.17 -4.70 27.46
C GLU A 48 -22.98 -5.58 27.10
N ALA A 49 -21.75 -5.01 27.02
CA ALA A 49 -20.53 -5.74 26.74
C ALA A 49 -20.30 -6.86 27.77
N SER A 50 -20.46 -6.58 29.04
CA SER A 50 -20.30 -7.56 30.11
C SER A 50 -21.32 -8.72 30.09
N ARG A 51 -22.46 -8.52 29.42
CA ARG A 51 -23.49 -9.57 29.26
C ARG A 51 -23.33 -10.40 27.99
N VAL A 52 -22.80 -9.82 26.93
CA VAL A 52 -22.85 -10.39 25.57
C VAL A 52 -21.46 -10.85 25.10
N LEU A 53 -20.41 -10.14 25.50
CA LEU A 53 -19.06 -10.47 25.07
C LEU A 53 -18.43 -11.46 26.06
N HIS A 54 -17.71 -12.44 25.53
CA HIS A 54 -16.97 -13.37 26.36
C HIS A 54 -15.91 -12.64 27.18
N GLU A 55 -15.66 -13.03 28.41
CA GLU A 55 -14.70 -12.39 29.33
C GLU A 55 -13.30 -12.24 28.73
N THR A 56 -12.88 -13.19 27.90
CA THR A 56 -11.59 -13.13 27.18
C THR A 56 -11.50 -11.96 26.18
N LEU A 57 -12.62 -11.52 25.59
CA LEU A 57 -12.65 -10.36 24.68
C LEU A 57 -12.51 -9.03 25.43
N LEU A 58 -12.93 -8.98 26.68
CA LEU A 58 -12.83 -7.79 27.52
C LEU A 58 -11.49 -7.69 28.29
N CYS A 59 -10.57 -8.64 28.07
CA CYS A 59 -9.19 -8.51 28.54
C CYS A 59 -8.46 -7.36 27.84
N THR A 60 -7.66 -6.61 28.58
CA THR A 60 -6.88 -5.47 28.06
C THR A 60 -5.96 -5.83 26.90
N ASP A 61 -5.49 -7.09 26.83
CA ASP A 61 -4.65 -7.60 25.74
C ASP A 61 -5.36 -7.63 24.38
N ASN A 62 -6.69 -7.59 24.37
CA ASN A 62 -7.50 -7.51 23.16
C ASN A 62 -7.94 -6.09 22.83
N PHE A 63 -7.59 -5.12 23.67
CA PHE A 63 -7.94 -3.73 23.41
C PHE A 63 -7.02 -3.12 22.37
N VAL A 64 -7.62 -2.42 21.40
CA VAL A 64 -6.91 -1.66 20.37
C VAL A 64 -7.32 -0.19 20.42
N PRO A 65 -6.39 0.76 20.27
CA PRO A 65 -6.72 2.18 20.25
C PRO A 65 -7.48 2.55 18.96
N PHE A 66 -8.24 3.67 19.03
CA PHE A 66 -8.83 4.27 17.82
C PHE A 66 -7.71 4.68 16.85
N GLY A 67 -7.95 4.47 15.54
CA GLY A 67 -6.93 4.66 14.50
C GLY A 67 -6.06 3.40 14.25
N THR A 68 -6.27 2.28 14.99
CA THR A 68 -5.63 1.01 14.63
C THR A 68 -6.17 0.54 13.28
N GLU A 69 -5.26 0.27 12.35
CA GLU A 69 -5.63 -0.14 10.99
C GLU A 69 -6.52 -1.39 10.98
N CYS A 70 -7.66 -1.29 10.29
CA CYS A 70 -8.58 -2.40 10.06
C CYS A 70 -8.72 -2.65 8.56
N ARG A 71 -8.52 -3.90 8.15
CA ARG A 71 -8.64 -4.33 6.74
C ARG A 71 -9.66 -5.45 6.63
N ASP A 72 -10.40 -5.47 5.52
CA ASP A 72 -11.19 -6.64 5.13
C ASP A 72 -10.24 -7.70 4.54
N LEU A 73 -10.15 -8.84 5.21
CA LEU A 73 -9.32 -9.96 4.77
C LEU A 73 -9.85 -10.65 3.49
N ASN A 74 -11.11 -10.37 3.12
CA ASN A 74 -11.72 -10.85 1.88
C ASN A 74 -11.62 -9.84 0.75
N ASP A 75 -11.23 -8.60 1.04
CA ASP A 75 -10.99 -7.60 0.02
C ASP A 75 -9.75 -8.01 -0.80
N LYS A 76 -10.02 -8.41 -2.03
CA LYS A 76 -8.99 -8.79 -3.01
C LYS A 76 -8.52 -7.60 -3.84
N SER A 77 -9.10 -6.42 -3.62
CA SER A 77 -8.64 -5.19 -4.28
C SER A 77 -7.23 -4.84 -3.80
N VAL A 78 -6.39 -4.39 -4.72
CA VAL A 78 -5.07 -3.86 -4.37
C VAL A 78 -5.24 -2.44 -3.89
N SER A 79 -4.85 -2.20 -2.66
CA SER A 79 -4.68 -0.86 -2.12
C SER A 79 -3.21 -0.46 -2.12
N VAL A 80 -2.92 0.83 -1.99
CA VAL A 80 -1.56 1.33 -1.76
C VAL A 80 -0.92 0.65 -0.55
N VAL A 81 -1.72 0.27 0.45
CA VAL A 81 -1.27 -0.47 1.64
C VAL A 81 -0.71 -1.84 1.27
N SER A 82 -1.41 -2.61 0.41
CA SER A 82 -0.95 -3.92 -0.06
C SER A 82 0.36 -3.83 -0.85
N ILE A 83 0.54 -2.78 -1.65
CA ILE A 83 1.80 -2.49 -2.35
C ILE A 83 2.89 -2.12 -1.34
N SER A 84 2.57 -1.28 -0.35
CA SER A 84 3.49 -0.90 0.71
C SER A 84 4.00 -2.10 1.51
N ASP A 85 3.12 -3.08 1.79
CA ASP A 85 3.51 -4.30 2.51
C ASP A 85 4.48 -5.16 1.70
N TRP A 86 4.33 -5.20 0.38
CA TRP A 86 5.32 -5.83 -0.49
C TRP A 86 6.68 -5.16 -0.35
N PHE A 87 6.76 -3.82 -0.39
CA PHE A 87 8.01 -3.07 -0.22
C PHE A 87 8.63 -3.28 1.16
N LYS A 88 7.85 -3.25 2.24
CA LYS A 88 8.32 -3.53 3.61
C LYS A 88 8.95 -4.91 3.71
N LYS A 89 8.36 -5.91 3.06
CA LYS A 89 8.90 -7.27 3.04
C LYS A 89 10.11 -7.39 2.15
N ALA A 90 10.10 -6.72 1.00
CA ALA A 90 11.19 -6.73 0.04
C ALA A 90 12.45 -6.03 0.56
N LYS A 91 12.31 -4.95 1.33
CA LYS A 91 13.40 -4.15 1.90
C LYS A 91 12.97 -3.61 3.27
N PRO A 92 13.12 -4.42 4.36
CA PRO A 92 12.67 -4.03 5.70
C PRO A 92 13.37 -2.79 6.25
N GLU A 93 14.65 -2.61 5.92
CA GLU A 93 15.49 -1.50 6.38
C GLU A 93 16.10 -0.75 5.17
N PRO A 94 15.32 0.13 4.51
CA PRO A 94 15.82 0.86 3.35
C PRO A 94 16.83 1.94 3.76
N THR A 95 17.91 2.03 3.00
CA THR A 95 18.90 3.11 3.11
C THR A 95 18.51 4.30 2.23
N ILE A 96 19.17 5.46 2.40
CA ILE A 96 18.98 6.62 1.50
C ILE A 96 19.35 6.26 0.05
N GLN A 97 20.37 5.44 -0.16
CA GLN A 97 20.70 4.96 -1.49
C GLN A 97 19.56 4.15 -2.11
N ASN A 98 18.81 3.36 -1.32
CA ASN A 98 17.63 2.64 -1.82
C ASN A 98 16.48 3.59 -2.17
N ILE A 99 16.32 4.73 -1.48
CA ILE A 99 15.34 5.75 -1.85
C ILE A 99 15.66 6.32 -3.23
N ILE A 100 16.92 6.71 -3.47
CA ILE A 100 17.36 7.27 -4.76
C ILE A 100 17.23 6.21 -5.88
N GLN A 101 17.61 4.97 -5.60
CA GLN A 101 17.47 3.84 -6.51
C GLN A 101 15.99 3.59 -6.88
N GLN A 102 15.08 3.63 -5.90
CA GLN A 102 13.65 3.48 -6.18
C GLN A 102 13.09 4.68 -6.97
N THR A 103 13.61 5.88 -6.74
CA THR A 103 13.29 7.05 -7.56
C THR A 103 13.73 6.85 -9.02
N ALA A 104 14.92 6.28 -9.23
CA ALA A 104 15.41 5.96 -10.58
C ALA A 104 14.49 4.94 -11.29
N TYR A 105 14.06 3.89 -10.59
CA TYR A 105 13.10 2.92 -11.14
C TYR A 105 11.72 3.53 -11.43
N HIS A 106 11.29 4.51 -10.63
CA HIS A 106 10.04 5.22 -10.93
C HIS A 106 10.13 6.00 -12.25
N PHE A 107 11.26 6.62 -12.56
CA PHE A 107 11.47 7.25 -13.87
C PHE A 107 11.56 6.23 -15.02
N GLU A 108 12.02 5.01 -14.77
CA GLU A 108 11.97 3.90 -15.74
C GLU A 108 10.51 3.60 -16.15
N GLU A 109 9.60 3.47 -15.19
CA GLU A 109 8.17 3.21 -15.47
C GLU A 109 7.52 4.37 -16.25
N VAL A 110 7.93 5.62 -15.99
CA VAL A 110 7.47 6.79 -16.77
C VAL A 110 8.04 6.75 -18.20
N ALA A 111 9.28 6.29 -18.37
CA ALA A 111 9.90 6.10 -19.70
C ALA A 111 9.15 5.03 -20.50
N GLU A 112 8.83 3.87 -19.89
CA GLU A 112 8.04 2.81 -20.52
C GLU A 112 6.63 3.30 -20.92
N MET A 113 6.00 4.17 -20.12
CA MET A 113 4.75 4.83 -20.51
C MET A 113 4.95 5.73 -21.75
N CYS A 114 6.04 6.48 -21.84
CA CYS A 114 6.35 7.30 -23.01
C CYS A 114 6.61 6.45 -24.27
N GLU A 115 7.29 5.32 -24.13
CA GLU A 115 7.49 4.34 -25.22
C GLU A 115 6.15 3.79 -25.72
N ALA A 116 5.27 3.38 -24.80
CA ALA A 116 3.94 2.89 -25.12
C ALA A 116 3.08 3.91 -25.89
N LEU A 117 3.32 5.22 -25.64
CA LEU A 117 2.68 6.33 -26.36
C LEU A 117 3.41 6.69 -27.68
N GLY A 118 4.49 5.95 -28.04
CA GLY A 118 5.29 6.21 -29.25
C GLY A 118 6.27 7.40 -29.13
N ASN A 119 6.53 7.90 -27.93
CA ASN A 119 7.43 9.05 -27.69
C ASN A 119 8.82 8.57 -27.22
N GLN A 120 9.57 7.95 -28.13
CA GLN A 120 10.88 7.39 -27.84
C GLN A 120 11.88 8.43 -27.33
N LYS A 121 11.89 9.63 -27.91
CA LYS A 121 12.82 10.70 -27.51
C LYS A 121 12.70 11.09 -26.03
N THR A 122 11.47 11.16 -25.52
CA THR A 122 11.23 11.45 -24.09
C THR A 122 11.61 10.26 -23.23
N ALA A 123 11.31 9.04 -23.68
CA ALA A 123 11.71 7.83 -22.98
C ALA A 123 13.23 7.75 -22.82
N ASP A 124 14.00 7.97 -23.88
CA ASP A 124 15.47 7.96 -23.85
C ASP A 124 16.03 8.98 -22.84
N ALA A 125 15.47 10.19 -22.79
CA ALA A 125 15.89 11.22 -21.85
C ALA A 125 15.62 10.83 -20.37
N LEU A 126 14.48 10.17 -20.10
CA LEU A 126 14.14 9.68 -18.78
C LEU A 126 15.05 8.51 -18.36
N LEU A 127 15.36 7.60 -19.27
CA LEU A 127 16.31 6.51 -19.04
C LEU A 127 17.72 7.04 -18.78
N GLU A 128 18.17 8.06 -19.49
CA GLU A 128 19.44 8.74 -19.18
C GLU A 128 19.44 9.34 -17.78
N TYR A 129 18.34 9.94 -17.35
CA TYR A 129 18.21 10.48 -15.99
C TYR A 129 18.20 9.38 -14.94
N LYS A 130 17.51 8.26 -15.19
CA LYS A 130 17.57 7.06 -14.36
C LYS A 130 19.01 6.60 -14.14
N GLU A 131 19.80 6.46 -15.22
CA GLU A 131 21.21 6.01 -15.12
C GLU A 131 22.07 6.99 -14.31
N LYS A 132 21.84 8.31 -14.46
CA LYS A 132 22.49 9.33 -13.62
C LYS A 132 22.19 9.13 -12.13
N LEU A 133 20.93 8.85 -11.76
CA LEU A 133 20.57 8.58 -10.36
C LEU A 133 21.23 7.29 -9.82
N LEU A 134 21.27 6.24 -10.65
CA LEU A 134 21.88 4.96 -10.26
C LEU A 134 23.41 5.04 -10.13
N SER A 135 24.06 6.00 -10.80
CA SER A 135 25.51 6.21 -10.75
C SER A 135 25.98 7.03 -9.53
N LEU A 136 25.05 7.60 -8.74
CA LEU A 136 25.40 8.41 -7.58
C LEU A 136 26.08 7.57 -6.50
N THR A 137 27.14 8.10 -5.92
CA THR A 137 27.79 7.55 -4.71
C THR A 137 26.87 7.69 -3.49
N ALA A 138 27.14 6.93 -2.44
CA ALA A 138 26.38 7.04 -1.19
C ALA A 138 26.38 8.48 -0.62
N ALA A 139 27.54 9.18 -0.70
CA ALA A 139 27.64 10.55 -0.24
C ALA A 139 26.82 11.53 -1.06
N GLU A 140 26.74 11.34 -2.36
CA GLU A 140 25.88 12.15 -3.25
C GLU A 140 24.41 11.88 -3.00
N CYS A 141 24.02 10.63 -2.77
CA CYS A 141 22.65 10.28 -2.36
C CYS A 141 22.25 10.98 -1.05
N GLU A 142 23.12 10.94 -0.04
CA GLU A 142 22.91 11.63 1.24
C GLU A 142 22.74 13.14 1.04
N LEU A 143 23.57 13.77 0.22
CA LEU A 143 23.49 15.20 -0.05
C LEU A 143 22.18 15.57 -0.77
N LEU A 144 21.78 14.77 -1.76
CA LEU A 144 20.53 14.96 -2.50
C LEU A 144 19.33 14.83 -1.55
N TRP A 145 19.29 13.79 -0.74
CA TRP A 145 18.21 13.54 0.21
C TRP A 145 18.11 14.60 1.32
N LYS A 146 19.23 15.11 1.78
CA LYS A 146 19.29 16.19 2.77
C LYS A 146 18.67 17.49 2.25
N ARG A 147 18.78 17.76 0.95
CA ARG A 147 18.24 18.98 0.30
C ARG A 147 16.77 18.82 -0.12
N ALA A 148 16.24 17.60 -0.14
CA ALA A 148 14.89 17.34 -0.60
C ALA A 148 13.83 17.96 0.35
N ASP A 149 12.87 18.68 -0.22
CA ASP A 149 11.61 19.00 0.45
C ASP A 149 10.73 17.76 0.49
N LYS A 150 10.65 17.13 1.65
CA LYS A 150 9.94 15.87 1.83
C LYS A 150 8.43 16.03 1.75
N THR A 151 7.90 17.21 2.08
CA THR A 151 6.47 17.49 1.98
C THR A 151 6.07 17.62 0.51
N ALA A 152 6.81 18.43 -0.26
CA ALA A 152 6.58 18.58 -1.68
C ALA A 152 6.81 17.25 -2.44
N LEU A 153 7.80 16.45 -2.03
CA LEU A 153 8.02 15.12 -2.61
C LEU A 153 6.83 14.20 -2.37
N LEU A 154 6.29 14.16 -1.15
CA LEU A 154 5.14 13.32 -0.81
C LEU A 154 3.90 13.75 -1.60
N ASP A 155 3.64 15.03 -1.69
CA ASP A 155 2.54 15.61 -2.47
C ASP A 155 2.63 15.18 -3.95
N ALA A 156 3.80 15.37 -4.56
CA ALA A 156 4.05 14.96 -5.95
C ALA A 156 3.86 13.45 -6.18
N LEU A 157 4.25 12.60 -5.22
CA LEU A 157 4.03 11.16 -5.33
C LEU A 157 2.54 10.80 -5.24
N CYS A 158 1.77 11.49 -4.39
CA CYS A 158 0.32 11.32 -4.32
C CYS A 158 -0.34 11.73 -5.65
N ASP A 159 0.03 12.88 -6.20
CA ASP A 159 -0.52 13.38 -7.47
C ASP A 159 -0.19 12.47 -8.65
N GLN A 160 0.98 11.82 -8.65
CA GLN A 160 1.32 10.83 -9.67
C GLN A 160 0.39 9.62 -9.63
N VAL A 161 -0.01 9.13 -8.46
CA VAL A 161 -1.00 8.05 -8.34
C VAL A 161 -2.36 8.49 -8.86
N VAL A 162 -2.80 9.70 -8.51
CA VAL A 162 -4.07 10.30 -8.98
C VAL A 162 -4.08 10.45 -10.49
N THR A 163 -3.03 11.04 -11.06
CA THR A 163 -2.95 11.30 -12.51
C THR A 163 -2.80 10.02 -13.33
N ALA A 164 -2.04 9.04 -12.86
CA ALA A 164 -1.94 7.73 -13.50
C ALA A 164 -3.30 7.03 -13.55
N THR A 165 -4.06 7.07 -12.45
CA THR A 165 -5.42 6.55 -12.40
C THR A 165 -6.33 7.28 -13.39
N GLY A 166 -6.20 8.61 -13.49
CA GLY A 166 -6.95 9.42 -14.45
C GLY A 166 -6.68 9.05 -15.91
N VAL A 167 -5.41 8.82 -16.27
CA VAL A 167 -5.02 8.35 -17.63
C VAL A 167 -5.73 7.04 -17.97
N ALA A 168 -5.65 6.04 -17.10
CA ALA A 168 -6.29 4.75 -17.32
C ALA A 168 -7.82 4.86 -17.40
N GLN A 169 -8.43 5.68 -16.54
CA GLN A 169 -9.87 5.92 -16.54
C GLN A 169 -10.35 6.55 -17.86
N TYR A 170 -9.65 7.58 -18.35
CA TYR A 170 -10.00 8.24 -19.62
C TYR A 170 -9.77 7.34 -20.82
N ALA A 171 -8.83 6.41 -20.74
CA ALA A 171 -8.60 5.40 -21.77
C ALA A 171 -9.58 4.22 -21.71
N GLY A 172 -10.53 4.18 -20.76
CA GLY A 172 -11.50 3.10 -20.60
C GLY A 172 -10.92 1.79 -20.08
N MET A 173 -9.76 1.85 -19.43
CA MET A 173 -9.06 0.68 -18.88
C MET A 173 -9.57 0.33 -17.47
N ASN A 174 -9.58 -0.96 -17.13
CA ASN A 174 -9.83 -1.42 -15.76
C ASN A 174 -8.52 -1.38 -14.94
N PHE A 175 -8.18 -0.18 -14.45
CA PHE A 175 -6.93 0.05 -13.73
C PHE A 175 -6.82 -0.75 -12.43
N ASP A 176 -7.90 -0.85 -11.65
CA ASP A 176 -7.92 -1.58 -10.37
C ASP A 176 -7.65 -3.07 -10.58
N GLY A 177 -8.32 -3.68 -11.56
CA GLY A 177 -8.06 -5.06 -11.95
C GLY A 177 -6.63 -5.30 -12.44
N ALA A 178 -6.09 -4.38 -13.25
CA ALA A 178 -4.72 -4.43 -13.75
C ALA A 178 -3.69 -4.31 -12.61
N LEU A 179 -3.88 -3.34 -11.71
CA LEU A 179 -3.02 -3.12 -10.55
C LEU A 179 -3.02 -4.35 -9.61
N THR A 180 -4.18 -4.97 -9.42
CA THR A 180 -4.31 -6.23 -8.67
C THR A 180 -3.47 -7.35 -9.29
N GLU A 181 -3.52 -7.50 -10.61
CA GLU A 181 -2.73 -8.50 -11.35
C GLU A 181 -1.23 -8.24 -11.24
N VAL A 182 -0.81 -6.98 -11.41
CA VAL A 182 0.60 -6.55 -11.26
C VAL A 182 1.10 -6.81 -9.83
N ASN A 183 0.31 -6.50 -8.82
CA ASN A 183 0.70 -6.74 -7.43
C ASN A 183 0.87 -8.24 -7.13
N LYS A 184 -0.02 -9.10 -7.63
CA LYS A 184 0.12 -10.56 -7.53
C LYS A 184 1.40 -11.05 -8.21
N SER A 185 1.70 -10.52 -9.41
CA SER A 185 2.95 -10.80 -10.12
C SER A 185 4.17 -10.36 -9.31
N ASN A 186 4.12 -9.21 -8.64
CA ASN A 186 5.20 -8.75 -7.77
C ASN A 186 5.41 -9.68 -6.57
N TRP A 187 4.34 -10.13 -5.91
CA TRP A 187 4.44 -11.10 -4.82
C TRP A 187 4.99 -12.45 -5.27
N SER A 188 4.74 -12.87 -6.52
CA SER A 188 5.28 -14.12 -7.08
C SER A 188 6.79 -14.08 -7.36
N LYS A 189 7.45 -12.92 -7.22
CA LYS A 189 8.91 -12.81 -7.30
C LYS A 189 9.63 -13.40 -6.09
N PHE A 190 8.93 -13.60 -4.97
CA PHE A 190 9.52 -14.15 -3.75
C PHE A 190 9.71 -15.67 -3.87
N ASP A 191 10.60 -16.22 -3.05
CA ASP A 191 10.82 -17.67 -2.96
C ASP A 191 9.64 -18.41 -2.32
N GLU A 192 9.72 -19.73 -2.23
CA GLU A 192 8.67 -20.59 -1.65
C GLU A 192 8.45 -20.30 -0.15
N SER A 193 9.46 -19.79 0.55
CA SER A 193 9.38 -19.35 1.94
C SER A 193 8.82 -17.93 2.08
N GLY A 194 8.53 -17.26 0.95
CA GLY A 194 8.03 -15.90 0.88
C GLY A 194 9.11 -14.84 1.16
N ASN A 195 10.39 -15.13 0.93
CA ASN A 195 11.47 -14.16 1.07
C ASN A 195 11.89 -13.58 -0.28
N PRO A 196 12.34 -12.30 -0.34
CA PRO A 196 12.85 -11.70 -1.55
C PRO A 196 14.18 -12.34 -1.97
N ILE A 197 14.33 -12.64 -3.25
CA ILE A 197 15.62 -13.02 -3.85
C ILE A 197 16.23 -11.73 -4.39
N ILE A 198 17.43 -11.38 -3.92
CA ILE A 198 18.06 -10.09 -4.20
C ILE A 198 19.42 -10.32 -4.85
N ASP A 199 19.72 -9.56 -5.93
CA ASP A 199 21.05 -9.57 -6.55
C ASP A 199 22.08 -8.72 -5.77
N SER A 200 23.32 -8.71 -6.26
CA SER A 200 24.43 -7.94 -5.66
C SER A 200 24.18 -6.43 -5.63
N ASN A 201 23.28 -5.92 -6.46
CA ASN A 201 22.93 -4.51 -6.56
C ASN A 201 21.66 -4.16 -5.75
N GLY A 202 21.08 -5.13 -5.04
CA GLY A 202 19.87 -4.94 -4.25
C GLY A 202 18.57 -4.97 -5.06
N LYS A 203 18.60 -5.40 -6.35
CA LYS A 203 17.41 -5.58 -7.18
C LYS A 203 16.73 -6.89 -6.85
N ILE A 204 15.39 -6.87 -6.73
CA ILE A 204 14.59 -8.08 -6.50
C ILE A 204 14.52 -8.88 -7.81
N LEU A 205 15.00 -10.12 -7.74
CA LEU A 205 14.99 -11.06 -8.84
C LEU A 205 13.64 -11.79 -8.95
N LYS A 206 13.39 -12.40 -10.09
CA LYS A 206 12.23 -13.27 -10.32
C LYS A 206 12.48 -14.60 -9.66
N GLY A 207 11.67 -14.98 -8.68
CA GLY A 207 11.72 -16.28 -8.01
C GLY A 207 11.14 -17.42 -8.86
N PRO A 208 11.18 -18.66 -8.35
CA PRO A 208 10.77 -19.86 -9.09
C PRO A 208 9.28 -19.85 -9.49
N ASN A 209 8.44 -19.16 -8.70
CA ASN A 209 7.00 -19.10 -8.92
C ASN A 209 6.57 -17.80 -9.67
N TYR A 210 7.54 -17.05 -10.21
CA TYR A 210 7.23 -15.81 -10.91
C TYR A 210 6.37 -16.05 -12.14
N PHE A 211 5.31 -15.25 -12.26
CA PHE A 211 4.50 -15.17 -13.48
C PHE A 211 4.41 -13.71 -13.97
N LYS A 212 4.38 -13.55 -15.29
CA LYS A 212 4.18 -12.23 -15.91
C LYS A 212 2.70 -11.83 -15.81
N PRO A 213 2.36 -10.57 -15.44
CA PRO A 213 0.97 -10.14 -15.39
C PRO A 213 0.33 -10.13 -16.78
N GLU A 214 -0.92 -10.59 -16.88
CA GLU A 214 -1.72 -10.60 -18.11
C GLU A 214 -2.63 -9.37 -18.17
N LEU A 215 -2.13 -8.28 -18.75
CA LEU A 215 -2.81 -6.98 -18.73
C LEU A 215 -3.80 -6.77 -19.87
N LYS A 216 -3.72 -7.52 -20.96
CA LYS A 216 -4.57 -7.35 -22.14
C LYS A 216 -6.08 -7.37 -21.83
N LYS A 217 -6.51 -8.23 -20.89
CA LYS A 217 -7.91 -8.34 -20.46
C LYS A 217 -8.45 -7.08 -19.74
N PHE A 218 -7.58 -6.13 -19.38
CA PHE A 218 -7.93 -4.90 -18.65
C PHE A 218 -7.86 -3.65 -19.52
N THR A 219 -7.41 -3.73 -20.80
CA THR A 219 -7.24 -2.55 -21.68
C THR A 219 -8.55 -2.02 -22.25
N GLY A 220 -9.67 -2.72 -22.07
CA GLY A 220 -10.95 -2.33 -22.68
C GLY A 220 -11.07 -2.63 -24.18
N GLU A 221 -10.01 -3.12 -24.82
CA GLU A 221 -10.03 -3.58 -26.22
C GLU A 221 -10.89 -4.85 -26.34
N LYS A 222 -11.79 -4.85 -27.34
CA LYS A 222 -12.64 -5.99 -27.68
C LYS A 222 -11.94 -6.95 -28.63
#